data_5ec4210e1818001c23f322c07a8e547e
#
_entry.id   5ec4210e1818001c23f322c07a8e547e
#
_cell.length_a   1.000
_cell.length_b   1.000
_cell.length_c   1.000
_cell.angle_alpha   90.00
_cell.angle_beta   90.00
_cell.angle_gamma   90.00
#
_symmetry.space_group_name_H-M   'P 1'
#
loop_
_entity.id
_entity.type
_entity.pdbx_description
1 polymer ?
#
loop_
_entity_poly.entity_id
_entity_poly.type
_entity_poly.pdbx_seq_one_letter_code
_entity_poly.pdbx_strand_id
1 'polypeptide(L)'
;MTPDPPPKADLAAPFDRPEWLLRLNAVGRDLAPPGGRLVPLDVDSLLDGAIQATGLDDFGPADFREPLEVLVDSLVQDADASLMGDLLARADLSNLLENRLRIKAQRRENPAIADEVIEAPIFIVGLPRSGTSILHELLARDTRLRAPLSWEAHSPCSPASADGEAACIERAENVFTFWNELVPAYATMHEMGARIPCECIWLTAHSFRSEEFLGRNRVPRYGAWLASADLTPAYTIHHEILQLLQQRTPTGRWLLKAPSHMMALPALFARYPDARIIQTHRDPVQIMGSSVNLLRALCWMRSESVDPELIKASFAGEGLAARLFAALDYRDGADAPAQAFSDVLFSDLMKDPLSTVARIYSDLDLPLTREVEADMGDYLATKPQHKFGKHDYRFQDLGLDLAEERARFADYQARFG
;
A
#
# COMPACT_ATOMS: atom_id res chain seq x y z
N MET A 1 2.71 43.03 17.99
CA MET A 1 1.82 41.93 18.40
C MET A 1 2.19 40.76 17.50
N THR A 2 2.84 39.75 18.03
CA THR A 2 2.97 38.47 17.32
C THR A 2 1.57 37.91 17.16
N PRO A 3 1.15 37.45 15.96
CA PRO A 3 -0.15 36.80 15.80
C PRO A 3 -0.23 35.60 16.74
N ASP A 4 -1.38 35.41 17.35
CA ASP A 4 -1.64 34.22 18.16
C ASP A 4 -1.32 32.96 17.35
N PRO A 5 -0.68 31.95 17.95
CA PRO A 5 -0.43 30.69 17.26
C PRO A 5 -1.77 30.12 16.79
N PRO A 6 -1.86 29.62 15.56
CA PRO A 6 -3.09 29.03 15.07
C PRO A 6 -3.56 27.92 16.02
N PRO A 7 -4.87 27.70 16.16
CA PRO A 7 -5.40 26.67 17.06
C PRO A 7 -4.77 25.31 16.73
N LYS A 8 -4.52 24.50 17.78
CA LYS A 8 -4.06 23.13 17.59
C LYS A 8 -5.07 22.39 16.72
N ALA A 9 -4.59 21.74 15.69
CA ALA A 9 -5.44 20.89 14.86
C ALA A 9 -6.09 19.80 15.72
N ASP A 10 -7.39 19.59 15.58
CA ASP A 10 -8.05 18.42 16.17
C ASP A 10 -7.53 17.16 15.48
N LEU A 11 -6.73 16.40 16.19
CA LEU A 11 -6.12 15.21 15.64
C LEU A 11 -7.10 14.03 15.55
N ALA A 12 -8.20 14.07 16.29
CA ALA A 12 -9.24 13.03 16.28
C ALA A 12 -10.25 13.21 15.14
N ALA A 13 -10.47 14.47 14.69
CA ALA A 13 -11.31 14.82 13.56
C ALA A 13 -10.50 15.61 12.52
N PRO A 14 -9.60 14.95 11.77
CA PRO A 14 -8.54 15.65 11.04
C PRO A 14 -8.99 16.42 9.81
N PHE A 15 -10.15 16.07 9.21
CA PHE A 15 -10.58 16.60 7.93
C PHE A 15 -12.10 16.77 7.88
N ASP A 16 -12.56 17.73 7.06
CA ASP A 16 -13.99 17.88 6.79
C ASP A 16 -14.55 16.65 6.08
N ARG A 17 -15.76 16.26 6.47
CA ARG A 17 -16.58 15.25 5.79
C ARG A 17 -17.74 15.91 5.06
N PRO A 18 -18.13 15.43 3.87
CA PRO A 18 -19.33 15.93 3.19
C PRO A 18 -20.58 15.68 4.03
N GLU A 19 -21.55 16.59 3.91
CA GLU A 19 -22.79 16.56 4.71
C GLU A 19 -23.56 15.25 4.52
N TRP A 20 -23.58 14.71 3.31
CA TRP A 20 -24.25 13.43 3.04
C TRP A 20 -23.64 12.26 3.84
N LEU A 21 -22.30 12.24 4.00
CA LEU A 21 -21.59 11.22 4.78
C LEU A 21 -21.89 11.36 6.27
N LEU A 22 -21.91 12.60 6.78
CA LEU A 22 -22.30 12.86 8.18
C LEU A 22 -23.72 12.38 8.47
N ARG A 23 -24.66 12.62 7.56
CA ARG A 23 -26.05 12.15 7.67
C ARG A 23 -26.13 10.63 7.61
N LEU A 24 -25.42 9.99 6.68
CA LEU A 24 -25.39 8.54 6.56
C LEU A 24 -24.90 7.88 7.85
N ASN A 25 -23.78 8.36 8.39
CA ASN A 25 -23.22 7.82 9.63
C ASN A 25 -24.14 8.09 10.84
N ALA A 26 -24.82 9.24 10.90
CA ALA A 26 -25.82 9.52 11.93
C ALA A 26 -26.99 8.52 11.88
N VAL A 27 -27.54 8.28 10.70
CA VAL A 27 -28.60 7.25 10.49
C VAL A 27 -28.08 5.87 10.91
N GLY A 28 -26.83 5.55 10.60
CA GLY A 28 -26.19 4.31 11.02
C GLY A 28 -26.19 4.12 12.53
N ARG A 29 -25.83 5.15 13.29
CA ARG A 29 -25.86 5.13 14.77
C ARG A 29 -27.26 4.98 15.32
N ASP A 30 -28.24 5.69 14.72
CA ASP A 30 -29.64 5.67 15.19
C ASP A 30 -30.34 4.32 14.95
N LEU A 31 -29.98 3.62 13.88
CA LEU A 31 -30.59 2.35 13.49
C LEU A 31 -29.82 1.11 13.97
N ALA A 32 -28.58 1.26 14.43
CA ALA A 32 -27.80 0.12 14.90
C ALA A 32 -28.48 -0.51 16.14
N PRO A 33 -28.63 -1.83 16.19
CA PRO A 33 -29.12 -2.50 17.38
C PRO A 33 -28.15 -2.31 18.54
N PRO A 34 -28.62 -2.29 19.81
CA PRO A 34 -27.76 -2.15 20.96
C PRO A 34 -26.64 -3.21 20.97
N GLY A 35 -25.38 -2.74 20.91
CA GLY A 35 -24.20 -3.62 20.85
C GLY A 35 -24.02 -4.39 19.53
N GLY A 36 -24.78 -4.05 18.47
CA GLY A 36 -24.71 -4.70 17.16
C GLY A 36 -24.32 -3.75 16.04
N ARG A 37 -24.24 -4.30 14.81
CA ARG A 37 -23.90 -3.58 13.57
C ARG A 37 -25.02 -3.75 12.56
N LEU A 38 -25.22 -2.72 11.72
CA LEU A 38 -26.15 -2.82 10.58
C LEU A 38 -25.57 -3.66 9.44
N VAL A 39 -24.26 -3.63 9.28
CA VAL A 39 -23.53 -4.39 8.27
C VAL A 39 -22.88 -5.58 8.96
N PRO A 40 -23.26 -6.81 8.65
CA PRO A 40 -22.60 -7.99 9.21
C PRO A 40 -21.12 -8.02 8.86
N LEU A 41 -20.27 -8.21 9.85
CA LEU A 41 -18.84 -8.33 9.68
C LEU A 41 -18.36 -9.54 10.49
N ASP A 42 -18.69 -10.72 9.99
CA ASP A 42 -18.29 -12.02 10.52
C ASP A 42 -17.74 -12.90 9.40
N VAL A 43 -16.82 -13.77 9.74
CA VAL A 43 -16.05 -14.57 8.75
C VAL A 43 -16.95 -15.48 7.94
N ASP A 44 -17.91 -16.14 8.57
CA ASP A 44 -18.76 -17.12 7.86
C ASP A 44 -19.67 -16.41 6.86
N SER A 45 -20.27 -15.27 7.21
CA SER A 45 -21.09 -14.50 6.26
C SER A 45 -20.28 -13.90 5.10
N LEU A 46 -18.99 -13.60 5.32
CA LEU A 46 -18.08 -13.14 4.27
C LEU A 46 -17.73 -14.29 3.31
N LEU A 47 -17.42 -15.47 3.83
CA LEU A 47 -17.11 -16.65 3.03
C LEU A 47 -18.34 -17.10 2.21
N ASP A 48 -19.50 -17.21 2.84
CA ASP A 48 -20.75 -17.59 2.20
C ASP A 48 -21.14 -16.58 1.11
N GLY A 49 -20.97 -15.28 1.39
CA GLY A 49 -21.21 -14.21 0.42
C GLY A 49 -20.31 -14.31 -0.81
N ALA A 50 -19.02 -14.61 -0.62
CA ALA A 50 -18.08 -14.78 -1.72
C ALA A 50 -18.40 -16.04 -2.57
N ILE A 51 -18.78 -17.15 -1.92
CA ILE A 51 -19.24 -18.37 -2.59
C ILE A 51 -20.50 -18.08 -3.43
N GLN A 52 -21.47 -17.39 -2.83
CA GLN A 52 -22.72 -17.06 -3.52
C GLN A 52 -22.49 -16.12 -4.72
N ALA A 53 -21.60 -15.14 -4.58
CA ALA A 53 -21.30 -14.16 -5.62
C ALA A 53 -20.52 -14.77 -6.81
N THR A 54 -19.69 -15.78 -6.56
CA THR A 54 -18.81 -16.35 -7.58
C THR A 54 -19.28 -17.70 -8.11
N GLY A 55 -20.08 -18.44 -7.34
CA GLY A 55 -20.41 -19.86 -7.61
C GLY A 55 -19.22 -20.81 -7.41
N LEU A 56 -18.14 -20.35 -6.78
CA LEU A 56 -16.90 -21.09 -6.50
C LEU A 56 -16.77 -21.30 -5.00
N ASP A 57 -16.13 -22.39 -4.58
CA ASP A 57 -15.98 -22.77 -3.16
C ASP A 57 -14.53 -23.11 -2.73
N ASP A 58 -13.60 -23.18 -3.69
CA ASP A 58 -12.19 -23.49 -3.43
C ASP A 58 -11.37 -22.22 -3.19
N PHE A 59 -11.17 -21.85 -1.94
CA PHE A 59 -10.29 -20.75 -1.52
C PHE A 59 -8.78 -21.11 -1.57
N GLY A 60 -8.41 -22.36 -1.87
CA GLY A 60 -7.05 -22.88 -1.75
C GLY A 60 -6.66 -23.23 -0.30
N PRO A 61 -5.37 -23.20 0.04
CA PRO A 61 -4.91 -23.51 1.40
C PRO A 61 -5.62 -22.67 2.46
N ALA A 62 -5.93 -23.30 3.61
CA ALA A 62 -6.67 -22.67 4.70
C ALA A 62 -5.86 -21.65 5.50
N ASP A 63 -4.63 -21.37 5.13
CA ASP A 63 -3.69 -20.47 5.78
C ASP A 63 -4.16 -18.99 5.81
N PHE A 64 -5.14 -18.64 4.99
CA PHE A 64 -5.77 -17.31 4.97
C PHE A 64 -6.81 -17.13 6.08
N ARG A 65 -7.36 -18.20 6.66
CA ARG A 65 -8.51 -18.15 7.57
C ARG A 65 -8.15 -17.47 8.89
N GLU A 66 -7.07 -17.90 9.54
CA GLU A 66 -6.60 -17.29 10.78
C GLU A 66 -6.38 -15.77 10.66
N PRO A 67 -5.58 -15.25 9.69
CA PRO A 67 -5.41 -13.81 9.55
C PRO A 67 -6.71 -13.07 9.24
N LEU A 68 -7.63 -13.67 8.50
CA LEU A 68 -8.97 -13.10 8.28
C LEU A 68 -9.76 -13.00 9.58
N GLU A 69 -9.76 -14.06 10.41
CA GLU A 69 -10.43 -14.09 11.72
C GLU A 69 -9.87 -13.01 12.65
N VAL A 70 -8.54 -12.88 12.75
CA VAL A 70 -7.88 -11.84 13.55
C VAL A 70 -8.20 -10.44 13.03
N LEU A 71 -8.23 -10.25 11.71
CA LEU A 71 -8.56 -8.97 11.11
C LEU A 71 -10.02 -8.59 11.38
N VAL A 72 -10.95 -9.53 11.18
CA VAL A 72 -12.38 -9.30 11.42
C VAL A 72 -12.64 -9.00 12.89
N ASP A 73 -12.02 -9.76 13.83
CA ASP A 73 -12.14 -9.47 15.24
C ASP A 73 -11.64 -8.06 15.59
N SER A 74 -10.47 -7.66 15.07
CA SER A 74 -9.94 -6.32 15.29
C SER A 74 -10.81 -5.21 14.67
N LEU A 75 -11.38 -5.44 13.47
CA LEU A 75 -12.34 -4.52 12.84
C LEU A 75 -13.62 -4.36 13.67
N VAL A 76 -14.11 -5.45 14.25
CA VAL A 76 -15.33 -5.45 15.05
C VAL A 76 -15.11 -4.78 16.41
N GLN A 77 -13.98 -5.05 17.06
CA GLN A 77 -13.73 -4.66 18.45
C GLN A 77 -12.98 -3.33 18.60
N ASP A 78 -12.14 -2.98 17.63
CA ASP A 78 -11.18 -1.88 17.81
C ASP A 78 -11.39 -0.71 16.84
N ALA A 79 -12.01 -0.94 15.66
CA ALA A 79 -11.95 0.04 14.58
C ALA A 79 -12.76 1.33 14.82
N ASP A 80 -13.67 1.36 15.79
CA ASP A 80 -14.59 2.50 15.97
C ASP A 80 -15.26 2.91 14.65
N ALA A 81 -15.66 1.89 13.86
CA ALA A 81 -16.11 2.07 12.50
C ALA A 81 -17.46 2.79 12.43
N SER A 82 -17.55 3.78 11.55
CA SER A 82 -18.82 4.37 11.15
C SER A 82 -19.62 3.39 10.26
N LEU A 83 -20.90 3.69 9.97
CA LEU A 83 -21.67 2.89 9.00
C LEU A 83 -20.93 2.80 7.64
N MET A 84 -20.38 3.90 7.16
CA MET A 84 -19.56 3.89 5.94
C MET A 84 -18.32 3.01 6.10
N GLY A 85 -17.67 3.05 7.26
CA GLY A 85 -16.52 2.18 7.56
C GLY A 85 -16.86 0.70 7.51
N ASP A 86 -17.99 0.29 8.07
CA ASP A 86 -18.48 -1.09 8.01
C ASP A 86 -18.80 -1.53 6.57
N LEU A 87 -19.43 -0.66 5.78
CA LEU A 87 -19.73 -0.92 4.35
C LEU A 87 -18.45 -1.10 3.55
N LEU A 88 -17.46 -0.22 3.74
CA LEU A 88 -16.17 -0.31 3.05
C LEU A 88 -15.38 -1.55 3.48
N ALA A 89 -15.33 -1.84 4.79
CA ALA A 89 -14.63 -3.03 5.29
C ALA A 89 -15.22 -4.32 4.71
N ARG A 90 -16.57 -4.44 4.72
CA ARG A 90 -17.25 -5.60 4.13
C ARG A 90 -16.99 -5.70 2.62
N ALA A 91 -17.06 -4.58 1.89
CA ALA A 91 -16.82 -4.56 0.44
C ALA A 91 -15.38 -4.98 0.11
N ASP A 92 -14.39 -4.44 0.82
CA ASP A 92 -12.98 -4.79 0.63
C ASP A 92 -12.72 -6.28 0.90
N LEU A 93 -13.19 -6.80 2.04
CA LEU A 93 -12.99 -8.22 2.40
C LEU A 93 -13.72 -9.16 1.44
N SER A 94 -14.95 -8.82 1.03
CA SER A 94 -15.69 -9.60 0.03
C SER A 94 -14.96 -9.64 -1.31
N ASN A 95 -14.45 -8.49 -1.80
CA ASN A 95 -13.69 -8.45 -3.05
C ASN A 95 -12.42 -9.31 -3.00
N LEU A 96 -11.69 -9.27 -1.87
CA LEU A 96 -10.48 -10.09 -1.70
C LEU A 96 -10.80 -11.58 -1.68
N LEU A 97 -11.88 -12.01 -1.01
CA LEU A 97 -12.31 -13.40 -0.97
C LEU A 97 -12.81 -13.89 -2.33
N GLU A 98 -13.62 -13.09 -3.03
CA GLU A 98 -14.06 -13.39 -4.39
C GLU A 98 -12.88 -13.52 -5.37
N ASN A 99 -11.91 -12.61 -5.29
CA ASN A 99 -10.71 -12.69 -6.10
C ASN A 99 -9.90 -13.95 -5.78
N ARG A 100 -9.78 -14.31 -4.49
CA ARG A 100 -9.09 -15.53 -4.08
C ARG A 100 -9.71 -16.76 -4.71
N LEU A 101 -11.03 -16.90 -4.69
CA LEU A 101 -11.77 -17.96 -5.37
C LEU A 101 -11.48 -17.99 -6.88
N ARG A 102 -11.56 -16.84 -7.54
CA ARG A 102 -11.31 -16.72 -8.99
C ARG A 102 -9.85 -17.03 -9.35
N ILE A 103 -8.87 -16.60 -8.54
CA ILE A 103 -7.45 -16.92 -8.74
C ILE A 103 -7.24 -18.44 -8.71
N LYS A 104 -7.79 -19.12 -7.71
CA LYS A 104 -7.66 -20.58 -7.60
C LYS A 104 -8.38 -21.30 -8.73
N ALA A 105 -9.57 -20.86 -9.12
CA ALA A 105 -10.30 -21.42 -10.25
C ALA A 105 -9.53 -21.27 -11.57
N GLN A 106 -9.04 -20.07 -11.90
CA GLN A 106 -8.29 -19.85 -13.14
C GLN A 106 -7.00 -20.66 -13.21
N ARG A 107 -6.26 -20.76 -12.09
CA ARG A 107 -5.04 -21.59 -12.03
C ARG A 107 -5.33 -23.09 -12.20
N ARG A 108 -6.49 -23.56 -11.74
CA ARG A 108 -6.94 -24.95 -11.95
C ARG A 108 -7.39 -25.18 -13.39
N GLU A 109 -8.10 -24.23 -13.98
CA GLU A 109 -8.57 -24.30 -15.37
C GLU A 109 -7.44 -24.18 -16.38
N ASN A 110 -6.43 -23.36 -16.08
CA ASN A 110 -5.25 -23.17 -16.91
C ASN A 110 -3.97 -23.43 -16.09
N PRO A 111 -3.50 -24.69 -15.99
CA PRO A 111 -2.29 -25.04 -15.26
C PRO A 111 -1.01 -24.35 -15.77
N ALA A 112 -0.97 -23.93 -17.06
CA ALA A 112 0.17 -23.23 -17.64
C ALA A 112 0.47 -21.89 -16.94
N ILE A 113 -0.49 -21.32 -16.20
CA ILE A 113 -0.23 -20.14 -15.37
C ILE A 113 0.85 -20.42 -14.32
N ALA A 114 0.91 -21.65 -13.78
CA ALA A 114 1.90 -22.02 -12.79
C ALA A 114 3.32 -22.18 -13.37
N ASP A 115 3.43 -22.34 -14.69
CA ASP A 115 4.72 -22.45 -15.40
C ASP A 115 5.35 -21.09 -15.71
N GLU A 116 4.60 -19.99 -15.52
CA GLU A 116 5.13 -18.64 -15.71
C GLU A 116 6.27 -18.35 -14.71
N VAL A 117 7.41 -17.95 -15.23
CA VAL A 117 8.60 -17.61 -14.43
C VAL A 117 8.65 -16.10 -14.20
N ILE A 118 8.69 -15.69 -12.94
CA ILE A 118 8.92 -14.30 -12.55
C ILE A 118 10.43 -14.12 -12.37
N GLU A 119 11.09 -13.59 -13.40
CA GLU A 119 12.55 -13.51 -13.47
C GLU A 119 13.05 -12.15 -12.97
N ALA A 120 14.00 -12.18 -12.03
CA ALA A 120 14.71 -11.02 -11.48
C ALA A 120 13.83 -9.77 -11.26
N PRO A 121 12.69 -9.88 -10.53
CA PRO A 121 11.79 -8.75 -10.33
C PRO A 121 12.48 -7.62 -9.57
N ILE A 122 12.14 -6.38 -9.92
CA ILE A 122 12.69 -5.18 -9.30
C ILE A 122 11.67 -4.69 -8.27
N PHE A 123 12.12 -4.52 -7.02
CA PHE A 123 11.29 -3.99 -5.94
C PHE A 123 11.79 -2.62 -5.49
N ILE A 124 10.95 -1.61 -5.58
CA ILE A 124 11.18 -0.31 -4.97
C ILE A 124 10.70 -0.37 -3.53
N VAL A 125 11.61 -0.17 -2.60
CA VAL A 125 11.34 -0.15 -1.16
C VAL A 125 11.80 1.18 -0.56
N GLY A 126 11.36 1.48 0.65
CA GLY A 126 11.73 2.68 1.38
C GLY A 126 10.58 3.16 2.25
N LEU A 127 10.87 4.07 3.16
CA LEU A 127 9.83 4.65 4.01
C LEU A 127 8.77 5.36 3.16
N PRO A 128 7.50 5.41 3.59
CA PRO A 128 6.51 6.24 2.95
C PRO A 128 7.03 7.67 2.77
N ARG A 129 6.67 8.34 1.69
CA ARG A 129 7.09 9.74 1.39
C ARG A 129 8.58 9.92 1.09
N SER A 130 9.34 8.86 0.84
CA SER A 130 10.75 8.92 0.42
C SER A 130 10.97 8.98 -1.10
N GLY A 131 9.90 9.22 -1.88
CA GLY A 131 9.99 9.32 -3.35
C GLY A 131 9.72 8.02 -4.09
N THR A 132 9.32 6.94 -3.40
CA THR A 132 9.02 5.64 -4.02
C THR A 132 7.97 5.72 -5.13
N SER A 133 6.92 6.54 -4.99
CA SER A 133 5.84 6.63 -5.98
C SER A 133 6.28 7.31 -7.27
N ILE A 134 6.94 8.47 -7.19
CA ILE A 134 7.44 9.15 -8.39
C ILE A 134 8.50 8.29 -9.11
N LEU A 135 9.35 7.60 -8.36
CA LEU A 135 10.33 6.69 -8.95
C LEU A 135 9.64 5.50 -9.65
N HIS A 136 8.61 4.91 -9.02
CA HIS A 136 7.84 3.81 -9.59
C HIS A 136 7.18 4.21 -10.93
N GLU A 137 6.49 5.35 -10.93
CA GLU A 137 5.84 5.86 -12.13
C GLU A 137 6.86 6.23 -13.24
N LEU A 138 8.01 6.78 -12.85
CA LEU A 138 9.06 7.14 -13.78
C LEU A 138 9.70 5.91 -14.44
N LEU A 139 10.08 4.91 -13.66
CA LEU A 139 10.63 3.65 -14.18
C LEU A 139 9.59 2.85 -14.97
N ALA A 140 8.31 2.92 -14.64
CA ALA A 140 7.22 2.30 -15.40
C ALA A 140 7.01 2.91 -16.81
N ARG A 141 7.72 3.99 -17.17
CA ARG A 141 7.78 4.50 -18.56
C ARG A 141 8.56 3.58 -19.48
N ASP A 142 9.47 2.79 -18.96
CA ASP A 142 10.15 1.77 -19.74
C ASP A 142 9.23 0.57 -19.98
N THR A 143 8.81 0.36 -21.21
CA THR A 143 7.89 -0.72 -21.58
C THR A 143 8.47 -2.13 -21.38
N ARG A 144 9.77 -2.26 -21.14
CA ARG A 144 10.44 -3.52 -20.74
C ARG A 144 10.24 -3.84 -19.25
N LEU A 145 9.81 -2.84 -18.46
CA LEU A 145 9.45 -2.98 -17.06
C LEU A 145 7.92 -2.88 -16.93
N ARG A 146 7.32 -3.83 -16.24
CA ARG A 146 5.87 -3.85 -16.01
C ARG A 146 5.55 -3.68 -14.55
N ALA A 147 4.79 -2.64 -14.21
CA ALA A 147 4.16 -2.52 -12.91
C ALA A 147 2.73 -3.05 -12.96
N PRO A 148 2.24 -3.74 -11.91
CA PRO A 148 0.81 -4.01 -11.77
C PRO A 148 0.04 -2.68 -11.72
N LEU A 149 -1.08 -2.60 -12.42
CA LEU A 149 -1.95 -1.42 -12.36
C LEU A 149 -2.98 -1.58 -11.24
N SER A 150 -3.49 -0.46 -10.72
CA SER A 150 -4.42 -0.49 -9.60
C SER A 150 -5.70 -1.29 -9.91
N TRP A 151 -6.22 -1.23 -11.14
CA TRP A 151 -7.36 -2.05 -11.54
C TRP A 151 -7.03 -3.55 -11.60
N GLU A 152 -5.79 -3.92 -11.97
CA GLU A 152 -5.34 -5.32 -12.00
C GLU A 152 -5.23 -5.89 -10.59
N ALA A 153 -4.76 -5.09 -9.63
CA ALA A 153 -4.73 -5.49 -8.23
C ALA A 153 -6.13 -5.63 -7.62
N HIS A 154 -7.06 -4.76 -8.03
CA HIS A 154 -8.46 -4.80 -7.59
C HIS A 154 -9.23 -5.97 -8.21
N SER A 155 -8.91 -6.36 -9.45
CA SER A 155 -9.58 -7.42 -10.23
C SER A 155 -8.56 -8.24 -11.02
N PRO A 156 -7.70 -9.05 -10.36
CA PRO A 156 -6.62 -9.77 -11.03
C PRO A 156 -7.12 -10.81 -12.04
N CYS A 157 -8.35 -11.29 -11.86
CA CYS A 157 -9.02 -12.27 -12.71
C CYS A 157 -10.05 -11.62 -13.66
N SER A 158 -9.72 -10.46 -14.24
CA SER A 158 -10.63 -9.84 -15.21
C SER A 158 -10.86 -10.75 -16.42
N PRO A 159 -12.07 -10.73 -17.04
CA PRO A 159 -12.31 -11.45 -18.28
C PRO A 159 -11.32 -11.02 -19.38
N ALA A 160 -10.88 -11.96 -20.20
CA ALA A 160 -9.96 -11.72 -21.30
C ALA A 160 -10.64 -11.09 -22.53
N SER A 161 -11.58 -10.18 -22.31
CA SER A 161 -12.26 -9.41 -23.35
C SER A 161 -12.09 -7.92 -23.09
N ALA A 162 -12.05 -7.11 -24.16
CA ALA A 162 -11.92 -5.66 -24.03
C ALA A 162 -13.04 -5.05 -23.16
N ASP A 163 -14.27 -5.53 -23.28
CA ASP A 163 -15.41 -5.08 -22.46
C ASP A 163 -15.24 -5.48 -20.99
N GLY A 164 -14.70 -6.67 -20.72
CA GLY A 164 -14.45 -7.14 -19.36
C GLY A 164 -13.32 -6.34 -18.68
N GLU A 165 -12.26 -6.04 -19.39
CA GLU A 165 -11.18 -5.16 -18.90
C GLU A 165 -11.71 -3.75 -18.64
N ALA A 166 -12.45 -3.16 -19.56
CA ALA A 166 -13.02 -1.83 -19.41
C ALA A 166 -13.93 -1.73 -18.18
N ALA A 167 -14.76 -2.75 -17.93
CA ALA A 167 -15.61 -2.81 -16.74
C ALA A 167 -14.81 -2.90 -15.42
N CYS A 168 -13.68 -3.63 -15.40
CA CYS A 168 -12.79 -3.69 -14.24
C CYS A 168 -12.09 -2.36 -13.97
N ILE A 169 -11.65 -1.67 -15.03
CA ILE A 169 -11.04 -0.34 -14.95
C ILE A 169 -12.05 0.67 -14.41
N GLU A 170 -13.27 0.70 -14.96
CA GLU A 170 -14.34 1.60 -14.50
C GLU A 170 -14.69 1.35 -13.03
N ARG A 171 -14.79 0.09 -12.62
CA ARG A 171 -15.04 -0.26 -11.21
C ARG A 171 -13.94 0.24 -10.28
N ALA A 172 -12.67 0.06 -10.65
CA ALA A 172 -11.55 0.54 -9.85
C ALA A 172 -11.52 2.08 -9.80
N GLU A 173 -11.79 2.76 -10.92
CA GLU A 173 -11.87 4.22 -10.97
C GLU A 173 -12.97 4.77 -10.06
N ASN A 174 -14.14 4.12 -10.06
CA ASN A 174 -15.25 4.49 -9.18
C ASN A 174 -14.87 4.34 -7.69
N VAL A 175 -14.12 3.30 -7.32
CA VAL A 175 -13.64 3.13 -5.93
C VAL A 175 -12.73 4.29 -5.52
N PHE A 176 -11.76 4.67 -6.36
CA PHE A 176 -10.82 5.76 -6.03
C PHE A 176 -11.49 7.13 -6.03
N THR A 177 -12.40 7.37 -6.97
CA THR A 177 -13.24 8.59 -6.99
C THR A 177 -14.04 8.70 -5.71
N PHE A 178 -14.67 7.60 -5.28
CA PHE A 178 -15.44 7.57 -4.06
C PHE A 178 -14.62 7.86 -2.80
N TRP A 179 -13.37 7.37 -2.72
CA TRP A 179 -12.50 7.72 -1.60
C TRP A 179 -12.21 9.24 -1.53
N ASN A 180 -11.99 9.87 -2.69
CA ASN A 180 -11.81 11.32 -2.76
C ASN A 180 -13.08 12.08 -2.37
N GLU A 181 -14.27 11.51 -2.59
CA GLU A 181 -15.53 12.08 -2.15
C GLU A 181 -15.75 11.94 -0.64
N LEU A 182 -15.27 10.85 -0.02
CA LEU A 182 -15.38 10.63 1.43
C LEU A 182 -14.53 11.61 2.23
N VAL A 183 -13.30 11.87 1.77
CA VAL A 183 -12.34 12.82 2.35
C VAL A 183 -11.68 13.61 1.24
N PRO A 184 -12.24 14.74 0.80
CA PRO A 184 -11.70 15.52 -0.34
C PRO A 184 -10.24 15.92 -0.21
N ALA A 185 -9.75 16.11 1.02
CA ALA A 185 -8.34 16.40 1.29
C ALA A 185 -7.41 15.25 0.87
N TYR A 186 -7.88 14.01 0.79
CA TYR A 186 -7.07 12.84 0.42
C TYR A 186 -6.51 12.93 -1.00
N ALA A 187 -7.26 13.49 -1.94
CA ALA A 187 -6.83 13.69 -3.33
C ALA A 187 -5.52 14.48 -3.46
N THR A 188 -5.22 15.36 -2.47
CA THR A 188 -3.98 16.16 -2.45
C THR A 188 -2.79 15.41 -1.84
N MET A 189 -3.04 14.31 -1.12
CA MET A 189 -2.03 13.56 -0.37
C MET A 189 -1.45 12.41 -1.16
N HIS A 190 -2.31 11.69 -1.89
CA HIS A 190 -1.93 10.49 -2.63
C HIS A 190 -2.74 10.40 -3.92
N GLU A 191 -2.04 10.40 -5.05
CA GLU A 191 -2.68 10.22 -6.36
C GLU A 191 -3.14 8.76 -6.49
N MET A 192 -4.43 8.59 -6.79
CA MET A 192 -5.05 7.30 -7.04
C MET A 192 -5.72 7.31 -8.41
N GLY A 193 -5.73 6.17 -9.07
CA GLY A 193 -6.39 5.98 -10.36
C GLY A 193 -6.26 4.54 -10.83
N ALA A 194 -7.20 4.07 -11.63
CA ALA A 194 -7.24 2.68 -12.07
C ALA A 194 -6.01 2.28 -12.89
N ARG A 195 -5.47 3.20 -13.70
CA ARG A 195 -4.39 2.93 -14.67
C ARG A 195 -3.00 3.34 -14.19
N ILE A 196 -2.83 3.69 -12.92
CA ILE A 196 -1.51 3.99 -12.36
C ILE A 196 -0.89 2.74 -11.74
N PRO A 197 0.47 2.67 -11.68
CA PRO A 197 1.17 1.60 -10.98
C PRO A 197 0.72 1.49 -9.51
N CYS A 198 0.35 0.29 -9.07
CA CYS A 198 -0.13 0.08 -7.70
C CYS A 198 0.96 -0.42 -6.76
N GLU A 199 0.69 -0.34 -5.47
CA GLU A 199 1.54 -0.91 -4.43
C GLU A 199 1.23 -2.40 -4.20
N CYS A 200 2.28 -3.20 -3.96
CA CYS A 200 2.14 -4.63 -3.70
C CYS A 200 1.34 -4.98 -2.44
N ILE A 201 1.11 -4.01 -1.55
CA ILE A 201 0.23 -4.22 -0.38
C ILE A 201 -1.18 -4.68 -0.79
N TRP A 202 -1.65 -4.28 -1.97
CA TRP A 202 -2.94 -4.73 -2.52
C TRP A 202 -2.89 -6.17 -3.00
N LEU A 203 -1.76 -6.61 -3.56
CA LEU A 203 -1.57 -7.99 -3.98
C LEU A 203 -1.45 -8.92 -2.76
N THR A 204 -0.65 -8.53 -1.76
CA THR A 204 -0.47 -9.29 -0.52
C THR A 204 -1.74 -9.31 0.34
N ALA A 205 -2.64 -8.32 0.21
CA ALA A 205 -3.92 -8.28 0.92
C ALA A 205 -4.80 -9.52 0.65
N HIS A 206 -4.66 -10.17 -0.49
CA HIS A 206 -5.37 -11.41 -0.80
C HIS A 206 -4.99 -12.60 0.11
N SER A 207 -3.91 -12.50 0.88
CA SER A 207 -3.55 -13.45 1.94
C SER A 207 -4.11 -13.07 3.31
N PHE A 208 -4.71 -11.90 3.44
CA PHE A 208 -5.04 -11.25 4.72
C PHE A 208 -3.82 -11.01 5.63
N ARG A 209 -2.60 -11.00 5.07
CA ARG A 209 -1.32 -10.63 5.70
C ARG A 209 -0.73 -9.42 5.01
N SER A 210 -1.31 -8.24 5.26
CA SER A 210 -0.89 -7.01 4.58
C SER A 210 -1.02 -5.78 5.49
N GLU A 211 -0.06 -4.87 5.38
CA GLU A 211 -0.15 -3.55 6.03
C GLU A 211 -1.26 -2.66 5.45
N GLU A 212 -1.87 -3.06 4.34
CA GLU A 212 -3.01 -2.39 3.74
C GLU A 212 -4.14 -2.16 4.76
N PHE A 213 -4.41 -3.14 5.61
CA PHE A 213 -5.46 -3.06 6.63
C PHE A 213 -5.09 -2.11 7.77
N LEU A 214 -3.79 -2.02 8.13
CA LEU A 214 -3.28 -1.07 9.13
C LEU A 214 -3.34 0.37 8.62
N GLY A 215 -3.10 0.56 7.34
CA GLY A 215 -3.13 1.89 6.72
C GLY A 215 -4.52 2.51 6.67
N ARG A 216 -5.57 1.68 6.65
CA ARG A 216 -6.96 2.13 6.45
C ARG A 216 -7.85 2.07 7.67
N ASN A 217 -7.50 1.24 8.65
CA ASN A 217 -8.36 0.96 9.79
C ASN A 217 -7.57 1.01 11.10
N ARG A 218 -8.25 1.34 12.17
CA ARG A 218 -7.73 1.17 13.52
C ARG A 218 -7.87 -0.31 13.92
N VAL A 219 -6.81 -1.10 13.72
CA VAL A 219 -6.82 -2.55 13.96
C VAL A 219 -5.59 -3.00 14.76
N PRO A 220 -5.43 -2.57 16.02
CA PRO A 220 -4.22 -2.81 16.81
C PRO A 220 -3.96 -4.29 17.08
N ARG A 221 -5.00 -5.11 17.33
CA ARG A 221 -4.84 -6.56 17.54
C ARG A 221 -4.29 -7.23 16.30
N TYR A 222 -4.85 -6.90 15.13
CA TYR A 222 -4.35 -7.38 13.87
C TYR A 222 -2.91 -6.91 13.62
N GLY A 223 -2.59 -5.65 13.93
CA GLY A 223 -1.23 -5.11 13.82
C GLY A 223 -0.22 -5.86 14.68
N ALA A 224 -0.57 -6.16 15.94
CA ALA A 224 0.28 -6.93 16.84
C ALA A 224 0.49 -8.38 16.33
N TRP A 225 -0.55 -8.99 15.80
CA TRP A 225 -0.47 -10.32 15.18
C TRP A 225 0.42 -10.29 13.91
N LEU A 226 0.19 -9.33 13.01
CA LEU A 226 0.93 -9.20 11.75
C LEU A 226 2.44 -8.99 11.98
N ALA A 227 2.82 -8.26 13.02
CA ALA A 227 4.23 -7.98 13.35
C ALA A 227 5.06 -9.25 13.64
N SER A 228 4.40 -10.35 14.01
CA SER A 228 5.05 -11.66 14.29
C SER A 228 4.63 -12.76 13.32
N ALA A 229 3.78 -12.45 12.35
CA ALA A 229 3.24 -13.45 11.42
C ALA A 229 4.29 -13.90 10.39
N ASP A 230 4.21 -15.17 9.99
CA ASP A 230 4.89 -15.65 8.78
C ASP A 230 4.27 -15.00 7.55
N LEU A 231 5.07 -14.25 6.80
CA LEU A 231 4.67 -13.56 5.57
C LEU A 231 4.87 -14.41 4.30
N THR A 232 5.37 -15.62 4.40
CA THR A 232 5.53 -16.53 3.25
C THR A 232 4.23 -16.72 2.46
N PRO A 233 3.05 -16.92 3.07
CA PRO A 233 1.78 -17.01 2.32
C PRO A 233 1.42 -15.74 1.57
N ALA A 234 1.80 -14.57 2.09
CA ALA A 234 1.58 -13.29 1.39
C ALA A 234 2.37 -13.22 0.08
N TYR A 235 3.62 -13.63 0.10
CA TYR A 235 4.44 -13.69 -1.12
C TYR A 235 4.08 -14.86 -2.03
N THR A 236 3.44 -15.91 -1.52
CA THR A 236 2.89 -16.98 -2.35
C THR A 236 1.74 -16.47 -3.21
N ILE A 237 0.72 -15.83 -2.63
CA ILE A 237 -0.39 -15.28 -3.40
C ILE A 237 0.05 -14.11 -4.28
N HIS A 238 0.98 -13.28 -3.82
CA HIS A 238 1.59 -12.22 -4.62
C HIS A 238 2.20 -12.78 -5.91
N HIS A 239 2.97 -13.85 -5.82
CA HIS A 239 3.58 -14.54 -6.96
C HIS A 239 2.51 -15.15 -7.89
N GLU A 240 1.50 -15.81 -7.32
CA GLU A 240 0.40 -16.40 -8.10
C GLU A 240 -0.35 -15.33 -8.92
N ILE A 241 -0.55 -14.14 -8.36
CA ILE A 241 -1.17 -13.01 -9.06
C ILE A 241 -0.26 -12.51 -10.19
N LEU A 242 1.04 -12.35 -9.94
CA LEU A 242 1.98 -11.94 -10.98
C LEU A 242 2.03 -12.94 -12.14
N GLN A 243 2.05 -14.26 -11.86
CA GLN A 243 2.01 -15.30 -12.88
C GLN A 243 0.72 -15.19 -13.73
N LEU A 244 -0.42 -14.98 -13.09
CA LEU A 244 -1.72 -14.82 -13.75
C LEU A 244 -1.74 -13.58 -14.66
N LEU A 245 -1.23 -12.47 -14.17
CA LEU A 245 -1.14 -11.24 -14.95
C LEU A 245 -0.14 -11.36 -16.11
N GLN A 246 1.00 -12.04 -15.91
CA GLN A 246 2.02 -12.27 -16.92
C GLN A 246 1.52 -13.17 -18.05
N GLN A 247 0.84 -14.25 -17.70
CA GLN A 247 0.25 -15.17 -18.68
C GLN A 247 -0.78 -14.48 -19.57
N ARG A 248 -1.58 -13.54 -19.00
CA ARG A 248 -2.56 -12.75 -19.75
C ARG A 248 -1.91 -11.72 -20.67
N THR A 249 -0.86 -11.06 -20.19
CA THR A 249 -0.12 -10.04 -20.92
C THR A 249 1.37 -10.30 -20.70
N PRO A 250 2.03 -10.99 -21.65
CA PRO A 250 3.46 -11.24 -21.58
C PRO A 250 4.23 -9.95 -21.35
N THR A 251 5.19 -10.00 -20.45
CA THR A 251 5.96 -8.82 -20.03
C THR A 251 7.45 -9.13 -19.98
N GLY A 252 8.24 -8.08 -19.88
CA GLY A 252 9.65 -8.20 -19.51
C GLY A 252 9.80 -8.43 -18.00
N ARG A 253 10.53 -7.53 -17.34
CA ARG A 253 10.79 -7.63 -15.90
C ARG A 253 9.70 -6.91 -15.09
N TRP A 254 9.26 -7.52 -14.00
CA TRP A 254 8.34 -6.88 -13.09
C TRP A 254 9.00 -5.75 -12.30
N LEU A 255 8.33 -4.60 -12.26
CA LEU A 255 8.65 -3.44 -11.44
C LEU A 255 7.59 -3.30 -10.34
N LEU A 256 7.98 -3.58 -9.11
CA LEU A 256 7.11 -3.76 -7.96
C LEU A 256 7.45 -2.71 -6.90
N LYS A 257 6.46 -2.28 -6.10
CA LYS A 257 6.71 -1.27 -5.09
C LYS A 257 5.77 -1.45 -3.89
N ALA A 258 6.33 -1.43 -2.69
CA ALA A 258 5.62 -1.11 -1.45
C ALA A 258 6.62 -0.78 -0.33
N PRO A 259 6.30 0.18 0.54
CA PRO A 259 7.08 0.41 1.76
C PRO A 259 7.12 -0.83 2.67
N SER A 260 6.05 -1.61 2.73
CA SER A 260 5.91 -2.80 3.55
C SER A 260 6.89 -3.93 3.21
N HIS A 261 7.47 -3.94 2.00
CA HIS A 261 8.52 -4.90 1.65
C HIS A 261 9.74 -4.82 2.58
N MET A 262 10.02 -3.65 3.16
CA MET A 262 11.11 -3.48 4.13
C MET A 262 10.97 -4.42 5.34
N MET A 263 9.71 -4.69 5.78
CA MET A 263 9.43 -5.58 6.91
C MET A 263 9.42 -7.06 6.52
N ALA A 264 9.49 -7.36 5.24
CA ALA A 264 9.28 -8.69 4.70
C ALA A 264 10.43 -9.17 3.80
N LEU A 265 11.60 -8.55 3.89
CA LEU A 265 12.77 -8.92 3.06
C LEU A 265 13.11 -10.41 3.11
N PRO A 266 13.08 -11.10 4.28
CA PRO A 266 13.30 -12.54 4.32
C PRO A 266 12.31 -13.34 3.46
N ALA A 267 11.02 -13.07 3.58
CA ALA A 267 9.97 -13.75 2.81
C ALA A 267 10.01 -13.37 1.32
N LEU A 268 10.37 -12.10 1.01
CA LEU A 268 10.56 -11.62 -0.34
C LEU A 268 11.68 -12.40 -1.04
N PHE A 269 12.87 -12.46 -0.44
CA PHE A 269 14.02 -13.17 -1.05
C PHE A 269 13.87 -14.68 -1.03
N ALA A 270 13.13 -15.25 -0.06
CA ALA A 270 12.77 -16.66 -0.11
C ALA A 270 11.91 -17.00 -1.33
N ARG A 271 11.05 -16.06 -1.79
CA ARG A 271 10.18 -16.25 -2.95
C ARG A 271 10.83 -15.81 -4.25
N TYR A 272 11.64 -14.75 -4.24
CA TYR A 272 12.31 -14.15 -5.38
C TYR A 272 13.82 -14.05 -5.09
N PRO A 273 14.57 -15.16 -5.15
CA PRO A 273 15.99 -15.17 -4.76
C PRO A 273 16.88 -14.31 -5.67
N ASP A 274 16.42 -14.01 -6.87
CA ASP A 274 17.06 -13.17 -7.88
C ASP A 274 16.52 -11.71 -7.90
N ALA A 275 15.67 -11.35 -6.93
CA ALA A 275 15.10 -10.00 -6.85
C ALA A 275 16.19 -8.92 -6.72
N ARG A 276 15.93 -7.77 -7.34
CA ARG A 276 16.75 -6.55 -7.22
C ARG A 276 15.95 -5.49 -6.47
N ILE A 277 16.57 -4.86 -5.50
CA ILE A 277 15.94 -3.88 -4.62
C ILE A 277 16.48 -2.49 -4.95
N ILE A 278 15.57 -1.54 -5.22
CA ILE A 278 15.87 -0.12 -5.24
C ILE A 278 15.37 0.45 -3.92
N GLN A 279 16.29 0.83 -3.03
CA GLN A 279 15.94 1.36 -1.72
C GLN A 279 16.05 2.88 -1.71
N THR A 280 14.91 3.57 -1.50
CA THR A 280 14.89 5.03 -1.39
C THR A 280 15.13 5.46 0.04
N HIS A 281 15.95 6.52 0.21
CA HIS A 281 16.33 7.09 1.50
C HIS A 281 15.92 8.55 1.60
N ARG A 282 15.34 8.90 2.73
CA ARG A 282 15.01 10.28 3.11
C ARG A 282 15.08 10.42 4.62
N ASP A 283 15.39 11.61 5.10
CA ASP A 283 15.38 11.94 6.52
C ASP A 283 14.06 11.49 7.19
N PRO A 284 14.08 10.48 8.10
CA PRO A 284 12.87 9.95 8.72
C PRO A 284 12.08 11.03 9.48
N VAL A 285 12.75 12.01 10.06
CA VAL A 285 12.08 13.11 10.79
C VAL A 285 11.24 13.97 9.84
N GLN A 286 11.69 14.17 8.59
CA GLN A 286 10.96 14.96 7.60
C GLN A 286 9.69 14.27 7.07
N ILE A 287 9.62 12.94 7.14
CA ILE A 287 8.49 12.19 6.59
C ILE A 287 7.39 11.88 7.60
N MET A 288 7.71 11.86 8.92
CA MET A 288 6.77 11.45 9.97
C MET A 288 5.44 12.18 9.90
N GLY A 289 5.48 13.52 9.88
CA GLY A 289 4.25 14.33 9.85
C GLY A 289 3.38 14.03 8.63
N SER A 290 3.99 13.91 7.46
CA SER A 290 3.29 13.60 6.22
C SER A 290 2.71 12.19 6.20
N SER A 291 3.44 11.21 6.73
CA SER A 291 2.99 9.81 6.81
C SER A 291 1.82 9.67 7.78
N VAL A 292 1.94 10.22 8.98
CA VAL A 292 0.87 10.20 9.98
C VAL A 292 -0.38 10.89 9.44
N ASN A 293 -0.24 12.03 8.75
CA ASN A 293 -1.38 12.77 8.21
C ASN A 293 -2.10 12.01 7.09
N LEU A 294 -1.37 11.32 6.21
CA LEU A 294 -1.94 10.45 5.18
C LEU A 294 -2.77 9.32 5.80
N LEU A 295 -2.22 8.62 6.79
CA LEU A 295 -2.89 7.50 7.44
C LEU A 295 -4.11 7.97 8.26
N ARG A 296 -4.04 9.17 8.86
CA ARG A 296 -5.21 9.79 9.50
C ARG A 296 -6.34 10.00 8.49
N ALA A 297 -6.05 10.45 7.27
CA ALA A 297 -7.07 10.63 6.24
C ALA A 297 -7.73 9.30 5.85
N LEU A 298 -6.94 8.24 5.67
CA LEU A 298 -7.45 6.90 5.35
C LEU A 298 -8.31 6.31 6.48
N CYS A 299 -7.85 6.39 7.72
CA CYS A 299 -8.64 5.94 8.88
C CYS A 299 -9.92 6.78 9.04
N TRP A 300 -9.84 8.10 8.81
CA TRP A 300 -10.99 9.00 8.92
C TRP A 300 -12.11 8.68 7.93
N MET A 301 -11.81 8.14 6.76
CA MET A 301 -12.85 7.67 5.82
C MET A 301 -13.78 6.61 6.43
N ARG A 302 -13.33 5.88 7.44
CA ARG A 302 -13.91 4.63 7.92
C ARG A 302 -14.36 4.66 9.38
N SER A 303 -13.75 5.50 10.22
CA SER A 303 -13.96 5.50 11.68
C SER A 303 -14.72 6.74 12.15
N GLU A 304 -15.44 6.64 13.27
CA GLU A 304 -16.08 7.80 13.91
C GLU A 304 -15.04 8.77 14.47
N SER A 305 -13.89 8.23 14.93
CA SER A 305 -12.74 9.01 15.39
C SER A 305 -11.42 8.39 14.92
N VAL A 306 -10.35 9.18 14.90
CA VAL A 306 -8.99 8.71 14.62
C VAL A 306 -8.17 8.74 15.90
N ASP A 307 -7.45 7.66 16.17
CA ASP A 307 -6.45 7.61 17.24
C ASP A 307 -5.06 7.92 16.67
N PRO A 308 -4.56 9.15 16.80
CA PRO A 308 -3.26 9.53 16.25
C PRO A 308 -2.10 8.83 16.97
N GLU A 309 -2.27 8.39 18.22
CA GLU A 309 -1.20 7.71 18.98
C GLU A 309 -0.93 6.32 18.42
N LEU A 310 -1.96 5.58 17.99
CA LEU A 310 -1.78 4.30 17.31
C LEU A 310 -1.04 4.44 15.98
N ILE A 311 -1.36 5.49 15.21
CA ILE A 311 -0.66 5.75 13.95
C ILE A 311 0.80 6.12 14.22
N LYS A 312 1.05 7.00 15.20
CA LYS A 312 2.42 7.39 15.60
C LYS A 312 3.23 6.20 16.10
N ALA A 313 2.61 5.30 16.87
CA ALA A 313 3.28 4.10 17.39
C ALA A 313 3.93 3.23 16.29
N SER A 314 3.40 3.25 15.05
CA SER A 314 3.93 2.47 13.95
C SER A 314 4.73 3.28 12.91
N PHE A 315 4.40 4.57 12.74
CA PHE A 315 4.90 5.40 11.64
C PHE A 315 5.66 6.66 12.11
N ALA A 316 5.97 6.73 13.38
CA ALA A 316 6.85 7.76 13.96
C ALA A 316 7.65 7.16 15.13
N GLY A 317 8.60 7.91 15.67
CA GLY A 317 9.34 7.54 16.87
C GLY A 317 9.96 6.14 16.82
N GLU A 318 9.83 5.40 17.91
CA GLU A 318 10.39 4.05 18.07
C GLU A 318 9.85 3.04 17.06
N GLY A 319 8.57 3.10 16.74
CA GLY A 319 7.97 2.16 15.78
C GLY A 319 8.55 2.32 14.38
N LEU A 320 8.73 3.56 13.92
CA LEU A 320 9.38 3.83 12.64
C LEU A 320 10.85 3.40 12.65
N ALA A 321 11.58 3.67 13.76
CA ALA A 321 12.97 3.28 13.92
C ALA A 321 13.14 1.76 13.88
N ALA A 322 12.31 1.03 14.63
CA ALA A 322 12.35 -0.44 14.66
C ALA A 322 12.16 -1.03 13.25
N ARG A 323 11.21 -0.51 12.48
CA ARG A 323 10.96 -0.94 11.09
C ARG A 323 12.17 -0.68 10.19
N LEU A 324 12.72 0.53 10.27
CA LEU A 324 13.84 0.94 9.44
C LEU A 324 15.11 0.14 9.74
N PHE A 325 15.46 0.02 11.03
CA PHE A 325 16.69 -0.67 11.42
C PHE A 325 16.60 -2.19 11.22
N ALA A 326 15.44 -2.82 11.44
CA ALA A 326 15.26 -4.24 11.12
C ALA A 326 15.49 -4.54 9.63
N ALA A 327 15.07 -3.64 8.73
CA ALA A 327 15.32 -3.78 7.30
C ALA A 327 16.83 -3.62 6.97
N LEU A 328 17.51 -2.69 7.62
CA LEU A 328 18.96 -2.48 7.44
C LEU A 328 19.77 -3.65 8.02
N ASP A 329 19.41 -4.14 9.18
CA ASP A 329 20.06 -5.28 9.82
C ASP A 329 19.98 -6.54 8.93
N TYR A 330 18.80 -6.80 8.34
CA TYR A 330 18.68 -7.88 7.36
C TYR A 330 19.55 -7.65 6.15
N ARG A 331 19.50 -6.45 5.56
CA ARG A 331 20.28 -6.07 4.37
C ARG A 331 21.76 -6.23 4.58
N ASP A 332 22.27 -5.85 5.76
CA ASP A 332 23.70 -5.91 6.10
C ASP A 332 24.12 -7.30 6.63
N GLY A 333 23.14 -8.18 6.87
CA GLY A 333 23.35 -9.55 7.32
C GLY A 333 23.81 -10.51 6.21
N ALA A 334 24.19 -11.72 6.62
CA ALA A 334 24.71 -12.76 5.71
C ALA A 334 23.63 -13.39 4.82
N ASP A 335 22.35 -13.24 5.20
CA ASP A 335 21.21 -13.84 4.48
C ASP A 335 20.72 -12.99 3.31
N ALA A 336 21.12 -11.72 3.24
CA ALA A 336 20.77 -10.86 2.11
C ALA A 336 21.64 -11.22 0.89
N PRO A 337 21.03 -11.34 -0.32
CA PRO A 337 21.82 -11.60 -1.52
C PRO A 337 22.82 -10.47 -1.80
N ALA A 338 24.05 -10.84 -2.10
CA ALA A 338 25.08 -9.87 -2.43
C ALA A 338 24.67 -9.04 -3.66
N GLN A 339 24.90 -7.72 -3.60
CA GLN A 339 24.60 -6.78 -4.69
C GLN A 339 23.10 -6.68 -5.08
N ALA A 340 22.17 -7.13 -4.21
CA ALA A 340 20.75 -7.01 -4.49
C ALA A 340 20.22 -5.56 -4.39
N PHE A 341 20.91 -4.67 -3.66
CA PHE A 341 20.41 -3.35 -3.31
C PHE A 341 21.10 -2.22 -4.10
N SER A 342 20.29 -1.30 -4.64
CA SER A 342 20.69 -0.01 -5.19
C SER A 342 20.07 1.11 -4.35
N ASP A 343 20.89 2.03 -3.85
CA ASP A 343 20.45 3.12 -2.97
C ASP A 343 20.07 4.36 -3.76
N VAL A 344 18.96 4.98 -3.39
CA VAL A 344 18.47 6.23 -4.00
C VAL A 344 18.21 7.27 -2.92
N LEU A 345 19.00 8.31 -2.87
CA LEU A 345 18.72 9.45 -2.00
C LEU A 345 17.59 10.30 -2.57
N PHE A 346 16.60 10.62 -1.74
CA PHE A 346 15.50 11.49 -2.15
C PHE A 346 15.97 12.85 -2.64
N SER A 347 17.01 13.41 -2.03
CA SER A 347 17.65 14.66 -2.46
C SER A 347 18.14 14.60 -3.90
N ASP A 348 18.81 13.50 -4.29
CA ASP A 348 19.35 13.32 -5.64
C ASP A 348 18.22 13.11 -6.64
N LEU A 349 17.23 12.28 -6.29
CA LEU A 349 16.06 12.04 -7.13
C LEU A 349 15.30 13.34 -7.42
N MET A 350 15.17 14.24 -6.44
CA MET A 350 14.46 15.51 -6.63
C MET A 350 15.29 16.56 -7.34
N LYS A 351 16.62 16.50 -7.24
CA LYS A 351 17.55 17.44 -7.87
C LYS A 351 17.77 17.11 -9.34
N ASP A 352 18.01 15.83 -9.65
CA ASP A 352 18.25 15.34 -11.00
C ASP A 352 17.71 13.92 -11.17
N PRO A 353 16.39 13.79 -11.49
CA PRO A 353 15.73 12.50 -11.64
C PRO A 353 16.36 11.62 -12.73
N LEU A 354 16.74 12.19 -13.89
CA LEU A 354 17.26 11.41 -15.02
C LEU A 354 18.65 10.86 -14.74
N SER A 355 19.55 11.65 -14.16
CA SER A 355 20.86 11.14 -13.71
C SER A 355 20.72 10.07 -12.62
N THR A 356 19.75 10.21 -11.72
CA THR A 356 19.43 9.19 -10.71
C THR A 356 18.95 7.90 -11.36
N VAL A 357 18.07 7.98 -12.35
CA VAL A 357 17.60 6.82 -13.14
C VAL A 357 18.75 6.17 -13.89
N ALA A 358 19.62 6.95 -14.55
CA ALA A 358 20.77 6.40 -15.27
C ALA A 358 21.68 5.56 -14.36
N ARG A 359 21.90 6.00 -13.11
CA ARG A 359 22.65 5.24 -12.12
C ARG A 359 21.91 3.95 -11.72
N ILE A 360 20.59 4.01 -11.48
CA ILE A 360 19.78 2.82 -11.19
C ILE A 360 19.88 1.79 -12.30
N TYR A 361 19.78 2.22 -13.56
CA TYR A 361 19.91 1.31 -14.71
C TYR A 361 21.28 0.64 -14.78
N SER A 362 22.34 1.41 -14.47
CA SER A 362 23.70 0.84 -14.35
C SER A 362 23.79 -0.18 -13.23
N ASP A 363 23.24 0.12 -12.04
CA ASP A 363 23.25 -0.80 -10.90
C ASP A 363 22.47 -2.09 -11.14
N LEU A 364 21.44 -2.02 -12.00
CA LEU A 364 20.57 -3.15 -12.37
C LEU A 364 21.09 -3.94 -13.61
N ASP A 365 22.22 -3.53 -14.19
CA ASP A 365 22.73 -4.05 -15.45
C ASP A 365 21.71 -3.97 -16.61
N LEU A 366 20.93 -2.89 -16.65
CA LEU A 366 19.93 -2.60 -17.68
C LEU A 366 20.42 -1.48 -18.63
N PRO A 367 20.26 -1.63 -19.96
CA PRO A 367 20.59 -0.55 -20.87
C PRO A 367 19.50 0.54 -20.80
N LEU A 368 19.87 1.76 -20.43
CA LEU A 368 19.01 2.93 -20.58
C LEU A 368 19.11 3.43 -22.03
N THR A 369 18.02 3.25 -22.80
CA THR A 369 17.99 3.75 -24.20
C THR A 369 17.59 5.22 -24.23
N ARG A 370 17.96 5.91 -25.33
CA ARG A 370 17.61 7.34 -25.50
C ARG A 370 16.12 7.56 -25.57
N GLU A 371 15.37 6.61 -26.13
CA GLU A 371 13.91 6.67 -26.23
C GLU A 371 13.26 6.61 -24.85
N VAL A 372 13.72 5.70 -23.98
CA VAL A 372 13.23 5.58 -22.60
C VAL A 372 13.59 6.83 -21.80
N GLU A 373 14.82 7.33 -21.91
CA GLU A 373 15.24 8.56 -21.24
C GLU A 373 14.41 9.77 -21.67
N ALA A 374 14.13 9.89 -22.97
CA ALA A 374 13.28 10.96 -23.51
C ALA A 374 11.83 10.86 -22.99
N ASP A 375 11.21 9.67 -23.00
CA ASP A 375 9.84 9.48 -22.48
C ASP A 375 9.75 9.77 -20.97
N MET A 376 10.77 9.43 -20.20
CA MET A 376 10.86 9.81 -18.77
C MET A 376 10.99 11.32 -18.60
N GLY A 377 11.77 11.99 -19.46
CA GLY A 377 11.90 13.46 -19.50
C GLY A 377 10.58 14.16 -19.81
N ASP A 378 9.85 13.69 -20.81
CA ASP A 378 8.53 14.19 -21.18
C ASP A 378 7.51 13.98 -20.05
N TYR A 379 7.54 12.82 -19.40
CA TYR A 379 6.71 12.56 -18.22
C TYR A 379 6.97 13.56 -17.09
N LEU A 380 8.23 13.82 -16.75
CA LEU A 380 8.59 14.79 -15.71
C LEU A 380 8.15 16.21 -16.08
N ALA A 381 8.23 16.59 -17.36
CA ALA A 381 7.79 17.91 -17.84
C ALA A 381 6.26 18.08 -17.76
N THR A 382 5.50 16.99 -17.92
CA THR A 382 4.02 17.00 -17.90
C THR A 382 3.42 16.79 -16.52
N LYS A 383 4.20 16.29 -15.56
CA LYS A 383 3.75 16.07 -14.17
C LYS A 383 4.28 17.17 -13.25
N PRO A 384 3.60 18.31 -13.13
CA PRO A 384 4.09 19.41 -12.29
C PRO A 384 4.11 18.99 -10.82
N GLN A 385 5.18 19.40 -10.12
CA GLN A 385 5.24 19.28 -8.67
C GLN A 385 4.04 20.00 -8.04
N HIS A 386 3.43 19.37 -7.03
CA HIS A 386 2.26 19.90 -6.34
C HIS A 386 0.99 20.04 -7.20
N LYS A 387 0.81 19.18 -8.22
CA LYS A 387 -0.39 19.16 -9.08
C LYS A 387 -1.71 19.23 -8.29
N PHE A 388 -1.76 18.67 -7.10
CA PHE A 388 -2.94 18.61 -6.25
C PHE A 388 -2.88 19.53 -5.01
N GLY A 389 -1.93 20.46 -4.94
CA GLY A 389 -1.79 21.41 -3.84
C GLY A 389 -0.67 21.06 -2.85
N LYS A 390 -0.41 21.97 -1.91
CA LYS A 390 0.51 21.72 -0.78
C LYS A 390 -0.30 21.24 0.42
N HIS A 391 0.13 20.12 0.99
CA HIS A 391 -0.38 19.67 2.28
C HIS A 391 0.41 20.36 3.40
N ASP A 392 -0.29 20.99 4.31
CA ASP A 392 0.32 21.65 5.47
C ASP A 392 0.28 20.66 6.66
N TYR A 393 1.43 20.14 7.02
CA TYR A 393 1.64 19.34 8.22
C TYR A 393 2.93 19.81 8.90
N ARG A 394 2.93 19.83 10.23
CA ARG A 394 4.08 20.27 11.00
C ARG A 394 4.53 19.15 11.92
N PHE A 395 5.86 18.95 12.04
CA PHE A 395 6.42 17.98 12.98
C PHE A 395 5.92 18.22 14.42
N GLN A 396 5.78 19.50 14.80
CA GLN A 396 5.31 19.91 16.13
C GLN A 396 3.89 19.40 16.46
N ASP A 397 3.06 19.17 15.45
CA ASP A 397 1.70 18.63 15.65
C ASP A 397 1.72 17.17 16.10
N LEU A 398 2.85 16.47 15.93
CA LEU A 398 3.03 15.08 16.41
C LEU A 398 3.23 14.99 17.92
N GLY A 399 3.61 16.08 18.59
CA GLY A 399 3.91 16.09 20.03
C GLY A 399 5.18 15.33 20.40
N LEU A 400 6.07 15.08 19.43
CA LEU A 400 7.37 14.43 19.62
C LEU A 400 8.47 15.47 19.84
N ASP A 401 9.52 15.11 20.60
CA ASP A 401 10.70 15.95 20.78
C ASP A 401 11.63 15.82 19.56
N LEU A 402 11.91 16.94 18.90
CA LEU A 402 12.72 16.97 17.69
C LEU A 402 14.18 16.53 17.92
N ALA A 403 14.75 16.87 19.08
CA ALA A 403 16.14 16.51 19.38
C ALA A 403 16.27 15.02 19.67
N GLU A 404 15.28 14.45 20.36
CA GLU A 404 15.21 13.01 20.63
C GLU A 404 15.06 12.23 19.30
N GLU A 405 14.15 12.65 18.43
CA GLU A 405 13.94 11.97 17.14
C GLU A 405 15.19 12.11 16.22
N ARG A 406 15.87 13.24 16.22
CA ARG A 406 17.13 13.37 15.47
C ARG A 406 18.23 12.47 16.03
N ALA A 407 18.32 12.33 17.34
CA ALA A 407 19.28 11.43 17.99
C ALA A 407 18.96 9.96 17.65
N ARG A 408 17.67 9.59 17.63
CA ARG A 408 17.17 8.24 17.29
C ARG A 408 17.61 7.78 15.89
N PHE A 409 17.63 8.69 14.93
CA PHE A 409 17.98 8.41 13.53
C PHE A 409 19.39 8.88 13.14
N ALA A 410 20.26 9.21 14.10
CA ALA A 410 21.60 9.74 13.81
C ALA A 410 22.45 8.81 12.95
N ASP A 411 22.49 7.51 13.26
CA ASP A 411 23.26 6.52 12.51
C ASP A 411 22.73 6.35 11.08
N TYR A 412 21.41 6.38 10.90
CA TYR A 412 20.81 6.35 9.57
C TYR A 412 21.18 7.60 8.76
N GLN A 413 21.12 8.77 9.38
CA GLN A 413 21.50 10.03 8.75
C GLN A 413 23.00 10.08 8.41
N ALA A 414 23.87 9.52 9.25
CA ALA A 414 25.31 9.42 8.95
C ALA A 414 25.60 8.54 7.73
N ARG A 415 24.74 7.57 7.46
CA ARG A 415 24.90 6.63 6.32
C ARG A 415 24.24 7.13 5.04
N PHE A 416 23.07 7.79 5.11
CA PHE A 416 22.22 8.10 3.97
C PHE A 416 21.72 9.57 3.94
N GLY A 417 22.22 10.44 4.81
CA GLY A 417 21.84 11.85 4.91
C GLY A 417 22.65 12.82 4.08
#